data_a87008cd66f8ba09646c632c18e0850f
#
_entry.id   a87008cd66f8ba09646c632c18e0850f
#
_cell.length_a   1.000
_cell.length_b   1.000
_cell.length_c   1.000
_cell.angle_alpha   90.00
_cell.angle_beta   90.00
_cell.angle_gamma   90.00
#
_symmetry.space_group_name_H-M   'P 1'
#
loop_
_entity.id
_entity.type
_entity.pdbx_description
1 polymer ?
#
loop_
_entity_poly.entity_id
_entity_poly.type
_entity_poly.pdbx_seq_one_letter_code
_entity_poly.pdbx_strand_id
1 'polypeptide(L)'
;MQGSERAVNVVNSDCIKAEAVDLGGKLGGLTLNQQIISLAVWPLLQNVLSVLVGFADRVIAGHVSPEGDLTAVIDMMGLLMYMGWLMMIMQGAVATGAQALVSRAYGAGDYQLAERAVGQSVFLGFVTGSIAGLVLWLLAPLLAGFFGLNEVATDYFLEFIQILVFSAPMSGVVFVLSACLRGAGDTWTPFNAMVVVNIVNAICSYSFAMYFGMGMAGIALGTVVGWAFGLAMLFWKIYPRETKQSLLVLRRKWMHFQRDICLRIVRVGVPQLIEILGMWSVHAYGLRMIALIGDNDDGLIGSHGLAVQIESISFMPGFAIGTAAATLAGQYLGAGSKEMAEKAVRTCWRVALVVMSFMGLAIFLSADLLVQVMSPGGGAQADMAVSLVMIVAFAQPFFATAMVMKMSMRGAGATGIVMFYSFATMLLFRVGLLTLLVNHYGADLQMIWYIFTLDIVIQASVFIWVHYRGKWMDKEV
;
A
#
# COMPACT_ATOMS: atom_id res chain seq x y z
N MET A 1 -54.58 -44.50 -28.04
CA MET A 1 -53.79 -44.53 -26.81
C MET A 1 -52.32 -44.44 -27.16
N GLN A 2 -51.82 -43.28 -27.43
CA GLN A 2 -50.41 -42.94 -27.57
C GLN A 2 -50.33 -41.40 -27.55
N GLY A 3 -50.04 -40.82 -26.36
CA GLY A 3 -50.00 -39.36 -26.27
C GLY A 3 -49.95 -38.86 -24.84
N SER A 4 -49.05 -39.43 -23.99
CA SER A 4 -48.86 -38.84 -22.64
C SER A 4 -47.50 -39.16 -21.99
N GLU A 5 -46.43 -39.33 -22.77
CA GLU A 5 -45.07 -39.53 -22.22
C GLU A 5 -43.99 -38.55 -22.76
N ARG A 6 -44.39 -37.35 -23.18
CA ARG A 6 -43.42 -36.34 -23.62
C ARG A 6 -43.37 -35.01 -22.87
N ALA A 7 -43.93 -34.96 -21.66
CA ALA A 7 -44.05 -33.71 -20.89
C ALA A 7 -43.40 -33.72 -19.50
N VAL A 8 -42.46 -34.61 -19.16
CA VAL A 8 -41.84 -34.68 -17.81
C VAL A 8 -40.30 -34.61 -17.83
N ASN A 9 -39.65 -34.37 -18.95
CA ASN A 9 -38.17 -34.35 -19.00
C ASN A 9 -37.57 -33.02 -19.46
N VAL A 10 -38.17 -31.86 -19.17
CA VAL A 10 -37.64 -30.54 -19.53
C VAL A 10 -37.45 -29.57 -18.32
N VAL A 11 -37.47 -30.08 -17.11
CA VAL A 11 -37.26 -29.27 -15.91
C VAL A 11 -36.14 -29.85 -15.05
N ASN A 12 -34.96 -30.10 -15.60
CA ASN A 12 -33.78 -30.38 -14.74
C ASN A 12 -32.43 -30.24 -15.46
N SER A 13 -32.27 -29.30 -16.37
CA SER A 13 -30.93 -29.02 -16.95
C SER A 13 -30.47 -27.55 -16.86
N ASP A 14 -31.21 -26.68 -16.21
CA ASP A 14 -30.83 -25.28 -16.03
C ASP A 14 -30.21 -24.95 -14.66
N CYS A 15 -29.60 -25.93 -14.00
CA CYS A 15 -28.44 -25.65 -13.16
C CYS A 15 -27.26 -25.36 -14.11
N ILE A 16 -27.28 -24.19 -14.76
CA ILE A 16 -26.17 -23.64 -15.51
C ILE A 16 -24.97 -23.68 -14.56
N LYS A 17 -24.08 -24.65 -14.77
CA LYS A 17 -22.68 -24.51 -14.34
C LYS A 17 -22.26 -23.17 -14.93
N ALA A 18 -22.16 -22.12 -14.10
CA ALA A 18 -21.46 -20.89 -14.46
C ALA A 18 -20.13 -21.35 -15.05
N GLU A 19 -19.98 -21.29 -16.36
CA GLU A 19 -18.74 -21.66 -17.04
C GLU A 19 -17.65 -20.86 -16.32
N ALA A 20 -16.73 -21.60 -15.70
CA ALA A 20 -15.65 -20.98 -14.96
C ALA A 20 -14.84 -20.18 -15.99
N VAL A 21 -15.03 -18.85 -16.01
CA VAL A 21 -14.26 -17.95 -16.86
C VAL A 21 -12.80 -18.17 -16.54
N ASP A 22 -12.07 -18.80 -17.46
CA ASP A 22 -10.64 -19.06 -17.29
C ASP A 22 -9.89 -17.76 -17.59
N LEU A 23 -9.17 -17.27 -16.59
CA LEU A 23 -8.29 -16.11 -16.75
C LEU A 23 -7.04 -16.55 -17.53
N GLY A 24 -6.61 -15.74 -18.48
CA GLY A 24 -5.38 -16.00 -19.23
C GLY A 24 -4.10 -15.90 -18.39
N GLY A 25 -2.98 -16.31 -18.99
CA GLY A 25 -1.64 -16.13 -18.41
C GLY A 25 -1.34 -17.02 -17.20
N LYS A 26 -0.73 -16.47 -16.15
CA LYS A 26 -0.32 -17.23 -14.94
C LYS A 26 -1.49 -17.68 -14.06
N LEU A 27 -2.65 -17.09 -14.23
CA LEU A 27 -3.84 -17.41 -13.44
C LEU A 27 -4.75 -18.43 -14.13
N GLY A 28 -4.51 -18.74 -15.42
CA GLY A 28 -5.25 -19.74 -16.18
C GLY A 28 -5.13 -21.14 -15.58
N GLY A 29 -6.22 -21.89 -15.58
CA GLY A 29 -6.29 -23.25 -15.05
C GLY A 29 -6.17 -23.36 -13.52
N LEU A 30 -5.96 -22.27 -12.78
CA LEU A 30 -5.87 -22.28 -11.33
C LEU A 30 -7.25 -22.14 -10.69
N THR A 31 -7.48 -22.87 -9.57
CA THR A 31 -8.64 -22.64 -8.73
C THR A 31 -8.58 -21.27 -8.08
N LEU A 32 -9.72 -20.68 -7.71
CA LEU A 32 -9.79 -19.34 -7.12
C LEU A 32 -8.88 -19.18 -5.88
N ASN A 33 -8.81 -20.19 -5.02
CA ASN A 33 -7.93 -20.18 -3.86
C ASN A 33 -6.43 -20.16 -4.26
N GLN A 34 -6.06 -20.91 -5.28
CA GLN A 34 -4.69 -20.91 -5.81
C GLN A 34 -4.35 -19.55 -6.45
N GLN A 35 -5.29 -18.92 -7.15
CA GLN A 35 -5.13 -17.57 -7.69
C GLN A 35 -4.87 -16.56 -6.56
N ILE A 36 -5.66 -16.60 -5.48
CA ILE A 36 -5.51 -15.71 -4.33
C ILE A 36 -4.15 -15.89 -3.67
N ILE A 37 -3.74 -17.14 -3.40
CA ILE A 37 -2.44 -17.43 -2.79
C ILE A 37 -1.29 -16.95 -3.69
N SER A 38 -1.34 -17.28 -4.97
CA SER A 38 -0.33 -16.86 -5.95
C SER A 38 -0.17 -15.34 -6.03
N LEU A 39 -1.26 -14.58 -5.88
CA LEU A 39 -1.25 -13.13 -5.93
C LEU A 39 -0.91 -12.46 -4.59
N ALA A 40 -1.21 -13.09 -3.45
CA ALA A 40 -1.03 -12.48 -2.14
C ALA A 40 0.33 -12.77 -1.49
N VAL A 41 0.93 -13.95 -1.72
CA VAL A 41 2.16 -14.38 -1.01
C VAL A 41 3.34 -13.45 -1.32
N TRP A 42 3.56 -13.11 -2.59
CA TRP A 42 4.72 -12.30 -2.98
C TRP A 42 4.64 -10.85 -2.50
N PRO A 43 3.48 -10.14 -2.59
CA PRO A 43 3.31 -8.84 -1.96
C PRO A 43 3.47 -8.87 -0.43
N LEU A 44 3.04 -9.94 0.25
CA LEU A 44 3.26 -10.10 1.68
C LEU A 44 4.76 -10.18 2.00
N LEU A 45 5.49 -11.04 1.30
CA LEU A 45 6.95 -11.17 1.48
C LEU A 45 7.69 -9.88 1.11
N GLN A 46 7.21 -9.14 0.11
CA GLN A 46 7.75 -7.82 -0.25
C GLN A 46 7.60 -6.82 0.90
N ASN A 47 6.44 -6.79 1.57
CA ASN A 47 6.21 -5.90 2.71
C ASN A 47 7.14 -6.24 3.89
N VAL A 48 7.27 -7.53 4.22
CA VAL A 48 8.20 -7.99 5.26
C VAL A 48 9.64 -7.60 4.94
N LEU A 49 10.07 -7.81 3.69
CA LEU A 49 11.41 -7.43 3.23
C LEU A 49 11.65 -5.93 3.37
N SER A 50 10.68 -5.09 3.05
CA SER A 50 10.81 -3.62 3.16
C SER A 50 11.03 -3.17 4.61
N VAL A 51 10.39 -3.83 5.58
CA VAL A 51 10.61 -3.56 7.01
C VAL A 51 12.02 -3.95 7.44
N LEU A 52 12.51 -5.12 7.01
CA LEU A 52 13.85 -5.60 7.34
C LEU A 52 14.94 -4.66 6.80
N VAL A 53 14.76 -4.13 5.60
CA VAL A 53 15.74 -3.19 5.00
C VAL A 53 15.73 -1.84 5.71
N GLY A 54 14.56 -1.30 6.03
CA GLY A 54 14.47 -0.07 6.84
C GLY A 54 15.14 -0.21 8.21
N PHE A 55 15.14 -1.43 8.77
CA PHE A 55 15.91 -1.73 9.99
C PHE A 55 17.42 -1.77 9.72
N ALA A 56 17.85 -2.41 8.63
CA ALA A 56 19.27 -2.49 8.25
C ALA A 56 19.88 -1.09 8.01
N ASP A 57 19.18 -0.22 7.30
CA ASP A 57 19.64 1.16 7.05
C ASP A 57 19.82 1.95 8.36
N ARG A 58 18.92 1.77 9.34
CA ARG A 58 19.06 2.40 10.67
C ARG A 58 20.26 1.85 11.45
N VAL A 59 20.50 0.56 11.37
CA VAL A 59 21.68 -0.08 12.01
C VAL A 59 22.96 0.48 11.39
N ILE A 60 23.04 0.55 10.07
CA ILE A 60 24.21 1.12 9.36
C ILE A 60 24.39 2.60 9.77
N ALA A 61 23.32 3.40 9.75
CA ALA A 61 23.37 4.81 10.13
C ALA A 61 23.88 5.00 11.56
N GLY A 62 23.42 4.18 12.51
CA GLY A 62 23.89 4.22 13.90
C GLY A 62 25.37 3.90 14.07
N HIS A 63 25.97 3.06 13.20
CA HIS A 63 27.40 2.74 13.26
C HIS A 63 28.29 3.76 12.56
N VAL A 64 27.75 4.53 11.63
CA VAL A 64 28.47 5.56 10.85
C VAL A 64 28.50 6.90 11.57
N SER A 65 27.58 7.10 12.53
CA SER A 65 27.48 8.37 13.28
C SER A 65 28.73 8.59 14.13
N PRO A 66 29.34 9.79 14.10
CA PRO A 66 30.35 10.17 15.07
C PRO A 66 29.82 10.06 16.52
N GLU A 67 30.71 9.82 17.48
CA GLU A 67 30.35 9.85 18.91
C GLU A 67 29.79 11.24 19.25
N GLY A 68 28.53 11.31 19.69
CA GLY A 68 27.80 12.54 19.99
C GLY A 68 26.67 12.91 19.02
N ASP A 69 26.70 12.43 17.77
CA ASP A 69 25.70 12.79 16.74
C ASP A 69 24.57 11.77 16.61
N LEU A 70 24.59 10.69 17.39
CA LEU A 70 23.63 9.58 17.26
C LEU A 70 22.18 10.05 17.38
N THR A 71 21.87 10.99 18.27
CA THR A 71 20.52 11.55 18.43
C THR A 71 20.09 12.29 17.16
N ALA A 72 20.98 13.12 16.59
CA ALA A 72 20.72 13.84 15.35
C ALA A 72 20.44 12.91 14.18
N VAL A 73 21.18 11.79 14.09
CA VAL A 73 20.97 10.77 13.05
C VAL A 73 19.62 10.04 13.23
N ILE A 74 19.24 9.71 14.46
CA ILE A 74 17.94 9.07 14.75
C ILE A 74 16.79 10.01 14.36
N ASP A 75 16.87 11.30 14.72
CA ASP A 75 15.86 12.30 14.40
C ASP A 75 15.72 12.49 12.87
N MET A 76 16.85 12.61 12.17
CA MET A 76 16.90 12.69 10.70
C MET A 76 16.28 11.45 10.05
N MET A 77 16.64 10.25 10.50
CA MET A 77 16.08 8.99 9.98
C MET A 77 14.58 8.89 10.23
N GLY A 78 14.10 9.42 11.36
CA GLY A 78 12.67 9.54 11.63
C GLY A 78 11.96 10.40 10.59
N LEU A 79 12.51 11.57 10.27
CA LEU A 79 11.95 12.45 9.24
C LEU A 79 12.01 11.82 7.83
N LEU A 80 13.10 11.15 7.49
CA LEU A 80 13.23 10.43 6.21
C LEU A 80 12.16 9.37 5.99
N MET A 81 11.72 8.69 7.05
CA MET A 81 10.62 7.72 6.97
C MET A 81 9.32 8.40 6.50
N TYR A 82 8.97 9.56 7.06
CA TYR A 82 7.78 10.33 6.62
C TYR A 82 7.92 10.81 5.18
N MET A 83 9.11 11.21 4.76
CA MET A 83 9.37 11.63 3.37
C MET A 83 9.22 10.44 2.41
N GLY A 84 9.71 9.26 2.77
CA GLY A 84 9.51 8.03 2.01
C GLY A 84 8.03 7.69 1.81
N TRP A 85 7.23 7.88 2.83
CA TRP A 85 5.78 7.68 2.75
C TRP A 85 5.11 8.69 1.82
N LEU A 86 5.48 9.96 1.89
CA LEU A 86 4.95 10.99 0.97
C LEU A 86 5.27 10.66 -0.49
N MET A 87 6.49 10.22 -0.78
CA MET A 87 6.87 9.74 -2.12
C MET A 87 6.01 8.55 -2.56
N MET A 88 5.83 7.56 -1.70
CA MET A 88 5.02 6.38 -1.98
C MET A 88 3.56 6.74 -2.28
N ILE A 89 2.99 7.71 -1.60
CA ILE A 89 1.63 8.21 -1.83
C ILE A 89 1.49 8.79 -3.25
N MET A 90 2.40 9.67 -3.64
CA MET A 90 2.37 10.30 -4.96
C MET A 90 2.51 9.27 -6.10
N GLN A 91 3.43 8.32 -5.94
CA GLN A 91 3.66 7.25 -6.91
C GLN A 91 2.51 6.22 -6.92
N GLY A 92 1.93 5.93 -5.76
CA GLY A 92 0.82 5.00 -5.56
C GLY A 92 -0.46 5.37 -6.31
N ALA A 93 -0.72 6.67 -6.50
CA ALA A 93 -1.87 7.15 -7.25
C ALA A 93 -1.83 6.69 -8.72
N VAL A 94 -0.71 6.91 -9.41
CA VAL A 94 -0.52 6.46 -10.80
C VAL A 94 -0.48 4.94 -10.87
N ALA A 95 0.17 4.29 -9.91
CA ALA A 95 0.25 2.83 -9.82
C ALA A 95 -1.15 2.18 -9.74
N THR A 96 -2.07 2.75 -8.96
CA THR A 96 -3.45 2.26 -8.86
C THR A 96 -4.21 2.38 -10.19
N GLY A 97 -4.09 3.53 -10.88
CA GLY A 97 -4.71 3.72 -12.19
C GLY A 97 -4.16 2.78 -13.26
N ALA A 98 -2.84 2.61 -13.27
CA ALA A 98 -2.15 1.68 -14.17
C ALA A 98 -2.55 0.22 -13.92
N GLN A 99 -2.61 -0.21 -12.63
CA GLN A 99 -3.05 -1.56 -12.27
C GLN A 99 -4.49 -1.82 -12.70
N ALA A 100 -5.41 -0.89 -12.47
CA ALA A 100 -6.82 -1.04 -12.85
C ALA A 100 -6.99 -1.16 -14.38
N LEU A 101 -6.30 -0.31 -15.15
CA LEU A 101 -6.38 -0.37 -16.62
C LEU A 101 -5.76 -1.66 -17.17
N VAL A 102 -4.57 -2.05 -16.67
CA VAL A 102 -3.89 -3.26 -17.14
C VAL A 102 -4.67 -4.52 -16.74
N SER A 103 -5.19 -4.61 -15.51
CA SER A 103 -5.95 -5.78 -15.08
C SER A 103 -7.22 -5.97 -15.91
N ARG A 104 -7.93 -4.89 -16.22
CA ARG A 104 -9.10 -4.91 -17.09
C ARG A 104 -8.76 -5.32 -18.52
N ALA A 105 -7.74 -4.68 -19.11
CA ALA A 105 -7.30 -5.00 -20.48
C ALA A 105 -6.81 -6.45 -20.59
N TYR A 106 -6.07 -6.93 -19.60
CA TYR A 106 -5.56 -8.29 -19.57
C TYR A 106 -6.69 -9.32 -19.43
N GLY A 107 -7.65 -9.07 -18.53
CA GLY A 107 -8.85 -9.90 -18.37
C GLY A 107 -9.73 -9.94 -19.62
N ALA A 108 -9.83 -8.84 -20.37
CA ALA A 108 -10.54 -8.75 -21.64
C ALA A 108 -9.82 -9.45 -22.83
N GLY A 109 -8.58 -9.93 -22.62
CA GLY A 109 -7.74 -10.45 -23.70
C GLY A 109 -7.17 -9.38 -24.63
N ASP A 110 -7.36 -8.09 -24.31
CA ASP A 110 -6.77 -6.98 -25.05
C ASP A 110 -5.33 -6.70 -24.58
N TYR A 111 -4.45 -7.62 -24.95
CA TYR A 111 -3.02 -7.51 -24.62
C TYR A 111 -2.37 -6.27 -25.23
N GLN A 112 -2.92 -5.77 -26.36
CA GLN A 112 -2.40 -4.58 -27.02
C GLN A 112 -2.67 -3.33 -26.16
N LEU A 113 -3.86 -3.18 -25.61
CA LEU A 113 -4.18 -2.11 -24.67
C LEU A 113 -3.34 -2.22 -23.40
N ALA A 114 -3.15 -3.44 -22.88
CA ALA A 114 -2.30 -3.67 -21.71
C ALA A 114 -0.84 -3.23 -21.96
N GLU A 115 -0.23 -3.59 -23.09
CA GLU A 115 1.13 -3.14 -23.48
C GLU A 115 1.20 -1.62 -23.66
N ARG A 116 0.20 -1.00 -24.27
CA ARG A 116 0.11 0.47 -24.39
C ARG A 116 0.02 1.14 -23.04
N ALA A 117 -0.80 0.59 -22.14
CA ALA A 117 -0.91 1.08 -20.76
C ALA A 117 0.42 1.01 -20.01
N VAL A 118 1.20 -0.09 -20.17
CA VAL A 118 2.55 -0.21 -19.60
C VAL A 118 3.48 0.87 -20.12
N GLY A 119 3.50 1.12 -21.44
CA GLY A 119 4.33 2.18 -22.03
C GLY A 119 4.03 3.57 -21.47
N GLN A 120 2.74 3.92 -21.35
CA GLN A 120 2.33 5.19 -20.76
C GLN A 120 2.56 5.25 -19.25
N SER A 121 2.47 4.11 -18.57
CA SER A 121 2.74 3.99 -17.13
C SER A 121 4.21 4.26 -16.80
N VAL A 122 5.15 3.81 -17.64
CA VAL A 122 6.59 4.15 -17.50
C VAL A 122 6.78 5.67 -17.58
N PHE A 123 6.18 6.32 -18.57
CA PHE A 123 6.25 7.79 -18.72
C PHE A 123 5.65 8.50 -17.51
N LEU A 124 4.44 8.14 -17.10
CA LEU A 124 3.78 8.75 -15.93
C LEU A 124 4.55 8.47 -14.63
N GLY A 125 5.09 7.27 -14.45
CA GLY A 125 5.90 6.92 -13.29
C GLY A 125 7.17 7.75 -13.20
N PHE A 126 7.85 7.98 -14.33
CA PHE A 126 9.01 8.85 -14.41
C PHE A 126 8.65 10.31 -14.07
N VAL A 127 7.60 10.85 -14.66
CA VAL A 127 7.15 12.24 -14.42
C VAL A 127 6.72 12.43 -12.97
N THR A 128 5.86 11.55 -12.44
CA THR A 128 5.38 11.68 -11.05
C THR A 128 6.48 11.44 -10.04
N GLY A 129 7.41 10.51 -10.29
CA GLY A 129 8.60 10.31 -9.47
C GLY A 129 9.49 11.53 -9.46
N SER A 130 9.75 12.13 -10.63
CA SER A 130 10.55 13.36 -10.76
C SER A 130 9.89 14.55 -10.05
N ILE A 131 8.58 14.73 -10.19
CA ILE A 131 7.82 15.77 -9.45
C ILE A 131 7.92 15.53 -7.95
N ALA A 132 7.71 14.29 -7.50
CA ALA A 132 7.80 13.94 -6.08
C ALA A 132 9.19 14.25 -5.51
N GLY A 133 10.25 13.86 -6.21
CA GLY A 133 11.63 14.17 -5.83
C GLY A 133 11.90 15.66 -5.78
N LEU A 134 11.48 16.42 -6.79
CA LEU A 134 11.62 17.86 -6.83
C LEU A 134 10.88 18.55 -5.67
N VAL A 135 9.65 18.13 -5.41
CA VAL A 135 8.84 18.67 -4.29
C VAL A 135 9.53 18.39 -2.95
N LEU A 136 10.03 17.17 -2.74
CA LEU A 136 10.78 16.84 -1.53
C LEU A 136 12.05 17.68 -1.39
N TRP A 137 12.81 17.84 -2.45
CA TRP A 137 14.03 18.64 -2.44
C TRP A 137 13.76 20.12 -2.10
N LEU A 138 12.72 20.70 -2.70
CA LEU A 138 12.34 22.09 -2.43
C LEU A 138 11.77 22.29 -1.01
N LEU A 139 11.04 21.30 -0.49
CA LEU A 139 10.43 21.37 0.84
C LEU A 139 11.38 20.94 1.95
N ALA A 140 12.49 20.27 1.64
CA ALA A 140 13.38 19.70 2.65
C ALA A 140 13.84 20.72 3.73
N PRO A 141 14.30 21.95 3.40
CA PRO A 141 14.70 22.92 4.41
C PRO A 141 13.53 23.37 5.29
N LEU A 142 12.34 23.57 4.67
CA LEU A 142 11.12 23.94 5.40
C LEU A 142 10.69 22.83 6.36
N LEU A 143 10.79 21.57 5.93
CA LEU A 143 10.42 20.41 6.75
C LEU A 143 11.39 20.20 7.91
N ALA A 144 12.69 20.36 7.69
CA ALA A 144 13.69 20.31 8.76
C ALA A 144 13.38 21.33 9.86
N GLY A 145 13.11 22.58 9.48
CA GLY A 145 12.73 23.63 10.42
C GLY A 145 11.38 23.38 11.09
N PHE A 146 10.37 22.92 10.35
CA PHE A 146 9.04 22.63 10.88
C PHE A 146 9.05 21.51 11.93
N PHE A 147 9.87 20.48 11.71
CA PHE A 147 10.02 19.36 12.66
C PHE A 147 11.05 19.63 13.76
N GLY A 148 11.67 20.81 13.77
CA GLY A 148 12.58 21.23 14.83
C GLY A 148 13.89 20.44 14.89
N LEU A 149 14.42 19.99 13.74
CA LEU A 149 15.72 19.36 13.70
C LEU A 149 16.80 20.37 14.15
N ASN A 150 17.78 19.89 14.92
CA ASN A 150 18.95 20.69 15.25
C ASN A 150 19.86 20.91 14.01
N GLU A 151 20.85 21.76 14.09
CA GLU A 151 21.72 22.11 12.95
C GLU A 151 22.38 20.87 12.36
N VAL A 152 22.94 19.98 13.19
CA VAL A 152 23.63 18.76 12.76
C VAL A 152 22.66 17.80 12.04
N ALA A 153 21.48 17.56 12.58
CA ALA A 153 20.45 16.71 11.98
C ALA A 153 19.93 17.30 10.66
N THR A 154 19.83 18.65 10.59
CA THR A 154 19.42 19.37 9.39
C THR A 154 20.45 19.21 8.27
N ASP A 155 21.74 19.34 8.55
CA ASP A 155 22.80 19.17 7.57
C ASP A 155 22.82 17.74 7.02
N TYR A 156 22.76 16.71 7.88
CA TYR A 156 22.66 15.32 7.44
C TYR A 156 21.40 15.04 6.61
N PHE A 157 20.27 15.62 7.02
CA PHE A 157 19.01 15.47 6.30
C PHE A 157 19.06 16.09 4.91
N LEU A 158 19.57 17.30 4.77
CA LEU A 158 19.68 18.01 3.50
C LEU A 158 20.66 17.31 2.55
N GLU A 159 21.83 16.88 3.05
CA GLU A 159 22.80 16.09 2.29
C GLU A 159 22.16 14.80 1.76
N PHE A 160 21.46 14.07 2.64
CA PHE A 160 20.79 12.82 2.27
C PHE A 160 19.75 13.04 1.19
N ILE A 161 18.86 14.04 1.35
CA ILE A 161 17.78 14.33 0.38
C ILE A 161 18.34 14.78 -0.97
N GLN A 162 19.42 15.57 -1.02
CA GLN A 162 20.06 16.00 -2.27
C GLN A 162 20.49 14.80 -3.13
N ILE A 163 20.94 13.73 -2.50
CA ILE A 163 21.33 12.50 -3.21
C ILE A 163 20.09 11.63 -3.49
N LEU A 164 19.22 11.46 -2.49
CA LEU A 164 18.05 10.58 -2.58
C LEU A 164 17.10 11.00 -3.73
N VAL A 165 17.00 12.29 -4.04
CA VAL A 165 16.12 12.82 -5.10
C VAL A 165 16.37 12.16 -6.46
N PHE A 166 17.60 11.73 -6.74
CA PHE A 166 17.92 11.01 -7.98
C PHE A 166 17.30 9.61 -8.05
N SER A 167 16.93 9.02 -6.92
CA SER A 167 16.20 7.76 -6.89
C SER A 167 14.72 7.91 -7.24
N ALA A 168 14.14 9.09 -7.06
CA ALA A 168 12.71 9.34 -7.15
C ALA A 168 12.10 9.01 -8.53
N PRO A 169 12.67 9.40 -9.68
CA PRO A 169 12.15 8.99 -10.98
C PRO A 169 12.27 7.48 -11.21
N MET A 170 13.34 6.85 -10.71
CA MET A 170 13.55 5.40 -10.84
C MET A 170 12.52 4.62 -10.00
N SER A 171 12.36 5.00 -8.74
CA SER A 171 11.36 4.39 -7.85
C SER A 171 9.95 4.57 -8.40
N GLY A 172 9.60 5.75 -8.94
CA GLY A 172 8.32 6.01 -9.58
C GLY A 172 8.02 5.02 -10.72
N VAL A 173 8.99 4.79 -11.61
CA VAL A 173 8.84 3.80 -12.68
C VAL A 173 8.72 2.38 -12.12
N VAL A 174 9.55 2.00 -11.13
CA VAL A 174 9.51 0.67 -10.50
C VAL A 174 8.16 0.42 -9.84
N PHE A 175 7.61 1.39 -9.11
CA PHE A 175 6.29 1.27 -8.46
C PHE A 175 5.17 1.06 -9.48
N VAL A 176 5.14 1.87 -10.53
CA VAL A 176 4.08 1.82 -11.53
C VAL A 176 4.18 0.56 -12.40
N LEU A 177 5.39 0.17 -12.83
CA LEU A 177 5.61 -1.10 -13.53
C LEU A 177 5.24 -2.32 -12.68
N SER A 178 5.60 -2.30 -11.40
CA SER A 178 5.22 -3.35 -10.45
C SER A 178 3.70 -3.49 -10.33
N ALA A 179 2.98 -2.36 -10.34
CA ALA A 179 1.52 -2.37 -10.33
C ALA A 179 0.92 -2.92 -11.63
N CYS A 180 1.48 -2.58 -12.80
CA CYS A 180 1.09 -3.16 -14.08
C CYS A 180 1.29 -4.69 -14.10
N LEU A 181 2.44 -5.17 -13.64
CA LEU A 181 2.75 -6.60 -13.57
C LEU A 181 1.78 -7.33 -12.62
N ARG A 182 1.50 -6.76 -11.43
CA ARG A 182 0.47 -7.30 -10.53
C ARG A 182 -0.91 -7.32 -11.20
N GLY A 183 -1.29 -6.27 -11.93
CA GLY A 183 -2.52 -6.20 -12.70
C GLY A 183 -2.66 -7.32 -13.74
N ALA A 184 -1.55 -7.72 -14.38
CA ALA A 184 -1.49 -8.85 -15.29
C ALA A 184 -1.40 -10.22 -14.60
N GLY A 185 -1.32 -10.28 -13.26
CA GLY A 185 -1.20 -11.51 -12.49
C GLY A 185 0.24 -11.96 -12.20
N ASP A 186 1.25 -11.12 -12.49
CA ASP A 186 2.64 -11.41 -12.14
C ASP A 186 3.06 -10.64 -10.88
N THR A 187 2.99 -11.29 -9.72
CA THR A 187 3.43 -10.75 -8.44
C THR A 187 4.86 -11.16 -8.09
N TRP A 188 5.37 -12.22 -8.73
CA TRP A 188 6.74 -12.71 -8.54
C TRP A 188 7.81 -11.75 -9.06
N THR A 189 7.59 -11.21 -10.27
CA THR A 189 8.58 -10.30 -10.89
C THR A 189 8.77 -9.00 -10.09
N PRO A 190 7.71 -8.29 -9.63
CA PRO A 190 7.85 -7.17 -8.71
C PRO A 190 8.57 -7.52 -7.40
N PHE A 191 8.25 -8.66 -6.80
CA PHE A 191 8.93 -9.12 -5.59
C PHE A 191 10.44 -9.28 -5.82
N ASN A 192 10.85 -10.00 -6.88
CA ASN A 192 12.26 -10.16 -7.20
C ASN A 192 12.98 -8.84 -7.47
N ALA A 193 12.30 -7.88 -8.13
CA ALA A 193 12.88 -6.56 -8.33
C ALA A 193 13.16 -5.86 -6.99
N MET A 194 12.23 -5.96 -6.04
CA MET A 194 12.44 -5.40 -4.70
C MET A 194 13.53 -6.13 -3.91
N VAL A 195 13.66 -7.45 -4.07
CA VAL A 195 14.79 -8.22 -3.50
C VAL A 195 16.12 -7.67 -4.02
N VAL A 196 16.22 -7.43 -5.34
CA VAL A 196 17.43 -6.85 -5.95
C VAL A 196 17.67 -5.44 -5.43
N VAL A 197 16.65 -4.57 -5.41
CA VAL A 197 16.76 -3.21 -4.83
C VAL A 197 17.37 -3.29 -3.43
N ASN A 198 16.80 -4.13 -2.58
CA ASN A 198 17.15 -4.18 -1.17
C ASN A 198 18.54 -4.79 -0.91
N ILE A 199 18.92 -5.86 -1.63
CA ILE A 199 20.25 -6.47 -1.50
C ILE A 199 21.33 -5.50 -1.99
N VAL A 200 21.11 -4.89 -3.17
CA VAL A 200 22.07 -3.92 -3.73
C VAL A 200 22.16 -2.69 -2.84
N ASN A 201 21.02 -2.16 -2.36
CA ASN A 201 20.99 -1.06 -1.40
C ASN A 201 21.83 -1.40 -0.17
N ALA A 202 21.56 -2.51 0.52
CA ALA A 202 22.28 -2.88 1.76
C ALA A 202 23.79 -3.02 1.54
N ILE A 203 24.22 -3.70 0.45
CA ILE A 203 25.63 -3.87 0.11
C ILE A 203 26.29 -2.52 -0.22
N CYS A 204 25.65 -1.71 -1.06
CA CYS A 204 26.20 -0.43 -1.49
C CYS A 204 26.19 0.60 -0.35
N SER A 205 25.10 0.69 0.43
CA SER A 205 25.02 1.57 1.59
C SER A 205 26.11 1.27 2.61
N TYR A 206 26.29 -0.02 2.96
CA TYR A 206 27.38 -0.42 3.85
C TYR A 206 28.76 -0.08 3.27
N SER A 207 29.01 -0.43 2.00
CA SER A 207 30.28 -0.19 1.34
C SER A 207 30.62 1.30 1.24
N PHE A 208 29.69 2.12 0.75
CA PHE A 208 29.92 3.55 0.59
C PHE A 208 30.03 4.26 1.93
N ALA A 209 29.18 3.92 2.89
CA ALA A 209 29.16 4.56 4.19
C ALA A 209 30.39 4.22 5.03
N MET A 210 30.74 2.92 5.13
CA MET A 210 31.76 2.41 6.03
C MET A 210 33.14 2.29 5.36
N TYR A 211 33.20 1.65 4.18
CA TYR A 211 34.50 1.36 3.55
C TYR A 211 35.08 2.58 2.81
N PHE A 212 34.21 3.33 2.11
CA PHE A 212 34.63 4.58 1.42
C PHE A 212 34.54 5.83 2.31
N GLY A 213 34.05 5.69 3.55
CA GLY A 213 33.97 6.79 4.51
C GLY A 213 33.00 7.93 4.13
N MET A 214 32.00 7.67 3.28
CA MET A 214 31.05 8.68 2.81
C MET A 214 29.94 8.98 3.82
N GLY A 215 29.88 8.29 4.96
CA GLY A 215 28.87 8.56 5.99
C GLY A 215 27.44 8.45 5.49
N MET A 216 26.61 9.44 5.83
CA MET A 216 25.19 9.49 5.45
C MET A 216 24.96 9.61 3.95
N ALA A 217 25.81 10.35 3.23
CA ALA A 217 25.80 10.42 1.77
C ALA A 217 25.98 9.04 1.13
N GLY A 218 26.81 8.17 1.72
CA GLY A 218 27.04 6.80 1.26
C GLY A 218 25.76 5.95 1.35
N ILE A 219 24.97 6.09 2.41
CA ILE A 219 23.69 5.37 2.57
C ILE A 219 22.68 5.86 1.51
N ALA A 220 22.59 7.18 1.30
CA ALA A 220 21.72 7.75 0.27
C ALA A 220 22.10 7.28 -1.14
N LEU A 221 23.40 7.26 -1.46
CA LEU A 221 23.92 6.80 -2.76
C LEU A 221 23.64 5.30 -2.96
N GLY A 222 23.80 4.48 -1.91
CA GLY A 222 23.45 3.05 -1.93
C GLY A 222 21.98 2.84 -2.29
N THR A 223 21.09 3.68 -1.76
CA THR A 223 19.66 3.66 -2.09
C THR A 223 19.42 3.99 -3.57
N VAL A 224 20.07 5.02 -4.11
CA VAL A 224 19.97 5.38 -5.54
C VAL A 224 20.42 4.22 -6.43
N VAL A 225 21.57 3.59 -6.12
CA VAL A 225 22.10 2.46 -6.87
C VAL A 225 21.14 1.26 -6.78
N GLY A 226 20.60 0.98 -5.59
CA GLY A 226 19.58 -0.07 -5.41
C GLY A 226 18.38 0.10 -6.34
N TRP A 227 17.78 1.30 -6.39
CA TRP A 227 16.66 1.60 -7.29
C TRP A 227 17.03 1.49 -8.77
N ALA A 228 18.25 1.89 -9.15
CA ALA A 228 18.75 1.75 -10.53
C ALA A 228 18.82 0.28 -10.96
N PHE A 229 19.33 -0.60 -10.09
CA PHE A 229 19.40 -2.05 -10.38
C PHE A 229 18.00 -2.70 -10.41
N GLY A 230 17.08 -2.33 -9.51
CA GLY A 230 15.70 -2.80 -9.55
C GLY A 230 14.98 -2.38 -10.84
N LEU A 231 15.18 -1.14 -11.27
CA LEU A 231 14.66 -0.63 -12.54
C LEU A 231 15.22 -1.40 -13.73
N ALA A 232 16.54 -1.58 -13.77
CA ALA A 232 17.22 -2.35 -14.82
C ALA A 232 16.68 -3.79 -14.89
N MET A 233 16.48 -4.44 -13.74
CA MET A 233 15.90 -5.78 -13.68
C MET A 233 14.47 -5.83 -14.25
N LEU A 234 13.61 -4.86 -13.90
CA LEU A 234 12.25 -4.82 -14.44
C LEU A 234 12.27 -4.61 -15.96
N PHE A 235 13.06 -3.67 -16.48
CA PHE A 235 13.20 -3.48 -17.92
C PHE A 235 13.73 -4.73 -18.61
N TRP A 236 14.74 -5.38 -18.03
CA TRP A 236 15.27 -6.64 -18.57
C TRP A 236 14.19 -7.73 -18.66
N LYS A 237 13.25 -7.75 -17.72
CA LYS A 237 12.19 -8.76 -17.65
C LYS A 237 11.08 -8.52 -18.66
N ILE A 238 10.69 -7.26 -18.90
CA ILE A 238 9.62 -6.88 -19.81
C ILE A 238 10.11 -6.54 -21.23
N TYR A 239 11.45 -6.58 -21.45
CA TYR A 239 12.01 -6.35 -22.78
C TYR A 239 11.62 -7.49 -23.73
N PRO A 240 11.18 -7.17 -24.98
CA PRO A 240 10.77 -8.18 -25.95
C PRO A 240 11.93 -9.11 -26.31
N ARG A 241 11.72 -10.42 -26.14
CA ARG A 241 12.65 -11.48 -26.52
C ARG A 241 11.90 -12.57 -27.24
N GLU A 242 12.51 -13.12 -28.30
CA GLU A 242 11.90 -14.16 -29.13
C GLU A 242 11.61 -15.46 -28.37
N THR A 243 12.35 -15.73 -27.30
CA THR A 243 12.30 -17.00 -26.54
C THR A 243 11.55 -16.94 -25.21
N LYS A 244 11.11 -15.76 -24.75
CA LYS A 244 10.44 -15.60 -23.44
C LYS A 244 9.05 -15.00 -23.58
N GLN A 245 8.03 -15.75 -23.26
CA GLN A 245 6.67 -15.24 -23.04
C GLN A 245 6.62 -14.48 -21.72
N SER A 246 6.93 -13.17 -21.73
CA SER A 246 6.58 -12.29 -20.62
C SER A 246 5.09 -11.93 -20.74
N LEU A 247 4.37 -11.85 -19.61
CA LEU A 247 2.94 -11.50 -19.59
C LEU A 247 2.67 -10.10 -20.14
N LEU A 248 3.63 -9.20 -19.97
CA LEU A 248 3.60 -7.84 -20.50
C LEU A 248 4.93 -7.54 -21.20
N VAL A 249 4.86 -6.91 -22.35
CA VAL A 249 6.04 -6.55 -23.16
C VAL A 249 6.08 -5.05 -23.38
N LEU A 250 7.21 -4.44 -23.03
CA LEU A 250 7.45 -3.02 -23.31
C LEU A 250 7.96 -2.85 -24.73
N ARG A 251 7.09 -2.48 -25.66
CA ARG A 251 7.45 -2.23 -27.05
C ARG A 251 7.77 -0.75 -27.25
N ARG A 252 8.90 -0.44 -27.91
CA ARG A 252 9.34 0.94 -28.21
C ARG A 252 8.23 1.77 -28.89
N LYS A 253 7.42 1.15 -29.76
CA LYS A 253 6.30 1.84 -30.43
C LYS A 253 5.21 2.36 -29.48
N TRP A 254 5.09 1.83 -28.26
CA TRP A 254 4.11 2.24 -27.27
C TRP A 254 4.65 3.25 -26.26
N MET A 255 5.92 3.65 -26.37
CA MET A 255 6.52 4.69 -25.53
C MET A 255 6.19 6.12 -26.01
N HIS A 256 5.63 6.29 -27.21
CA HIS A 256 5.12 7.59 -27.66
C HIS A 256 3.94 8.01 -26.79
N PHE A 257 3.90 9.27 -26.41
CA PHE A 257 2.85 9.83 -25.56
C PHE A 257 1.45 9.63 -26.18
N GLN A 258 0.55 9.01 -25.43
CA GLN A 258 -0.83 8.73 -25.81
C GLN A 258 -1.76 9.33 -24.75
N ARG A 259 -2.28 10.52 -25.06
CA ARG A 259 -3.09 11.32 -24.13
C ARG A 259 -4.30 10.57 -23.59
N ASP A 260 -4.97 9.80 -24.44
CA ASP A 260 -6.16 9.01 -24.09
C ASP A 260 -5.88 8.01 -22.96
N ILE A 261 -4.79 7.26 -23.08
CA ILE A 261 -4.39 6.26 -22.08
C ILE A 261 -3.88 6.93 -20.80
N CYS A 262 -3.05 7.97 -20.92
CA CYS A 262 -2.60 8.75 -19.77
C CYS A 262 -3.78 9.32 -18.97
N LEU A 263 -4.78 9.89 -19.65
CA LEU A 263 -5.98 10.43 -19.00
C LEU A 263 -6.82 9.35 -18.31
N ARG A 264 -6.91 8.14 -18.87
CA ARG A 264 -7.58 7.00 -18.23
C ARG A 264 -6.88 6.62 -16.93
N ILE A 265 -5.55 6.49 -16.93
CA ILE A 265 -4.75 6.19 -15.74
C ILE A 265 -4.90 7.29 -14.68
N VAL A 266 -4.77 8.56 -15.08
CA VAL A 266 -4.85 9.71 -14.18
C VAL A 266 -6.25 9.89 -13.59
N ARG A 267 -7.32 9.65 -14.37
CA ARG A 267 -8.72 9.72 -13.90
C ARG A 267 -8.98 8.74 -12.74
N VAL A 268 -8.36 7.58 -12.75
CA VAL A 268 -8.43 6.60 -11.66
C VAL A 268 -7.48 6.98 -10.52
N GLY A 269 -6.29 7.50 -10.84
CA GLY A 269 -5.25 7.83 -9.86
C GLY A 269 -5.56 9.06 -9.00
N VAL A 270 -6.15 10.13 -9.59
CA VAL A 270 -6.40 11.39 -8.86
C VAL A 270 -7.31 11.23 -7.65
N PRO A 271 -8.47 10.55 -7.73
CA PRO A 271 -9.28 10.31 -6.54
C PRO A 271 -8.53 9.54 -5.45
N GLN A 272 -7.68 8.58 -5.84
CA GLN A 272 -6.81 7.84 -4.92
C GLN A 272 -5.82 8.76 -4.21
N LEU A 273 -5.17 9.67 -4.95
CA LEU A 273 -4.23 10.64 -4.38
C LEU A 273 -4.93 11.53 -3.35
N ILE A 274 -6.09 12.10 -3.72
CA ILE A 274 -6.88 12.96 -2.84
C ILE A 274 -7.30 12.18 -1.59
N GLU A 275 -7.77 10.94 -1.73
CA GLU A 275 -8.17 10.09 -0.59
C GLU A 275 -7.00 9.89 0.39
N ILE A 276 -5.81 9.55 -0.11
CA ILE A 276 -4.67 9.28 0.75
C ILE A 276 -4.17 10.57 1.43
N LEU A 277 -4.09 11.68 0.70
CA LEU A 277 -3.72 12.98 1.29
C LEU A 277 -4.71 13.41 2.38
N GLY A 278 -6.01 13.21 2.13
CA GLY A 278 -7.04 13.46 3.14
C GLY A 278 -6.91 12.57 4.37
N MET A 279 -6.63 11.29 4.18
CA MET A 279 -6.38 10.35 5.27
C MET A 279 -5.18 10.81 6.14
N TRP A 280 -4.10 11.25 5.51
CA TRP A 280 -2.92 11.79 6.22
C TRP A 280 -3.23 13.08 6.98
N SER A 281 -4.02 13.98 6.37
CA SER A 281 -4.46 15.20 7.05
C SER A 281 -5.30 14.90 8.29
N VAL A 282 -6.20 13.93 8.20
CA VAL A 282 -7.03 13.47 9.32
C VAL A 282 -6.18 12.77 10.39
N HIS A 283 -5.14 12.02 9.97
CA HIS A 283 -4.21 11.39 10.92
C HIS A 283 -3.40 12.44 11.69
N ALA A 284 -2.87 13.45 10.97
CA ALA A 284 -2.18 14.59 11.60
C ALA A 284 -3.08 15.38 12.55
N TYR A 285 -4.36 15.56 12.17
CA TYR A 285 -5.37 16.16 13.04
C TYR A 285 -5.59 15.32 14.31
N GLY A 286 -5.70 14.00 14.20
CA GLY A 286 -5.81 13.09 15.34
C GLY A 286 -4.63 13.20 16.29
N LEU A 287 -3.41 13.25 15.75
CA LEU A 287 -2.19 13.44 16.54
C LEU A 287 -2.18 14.78 17.29
N ARG A 288 -2.66 15.87 16.65
CA ARG A 288 -2.84 17.16 17.29
C ARG A 288 -3.85 17.08 18.45
N MET A 289 -4.97 16.36 18.29
CA MET A 289 -5.95 16.18 19.36
C MET A 289 -5.35 15.41 20.55
N ILE A 290 -4.52 14.38 20.29
CA ILE A 290 -3.78 13.66 21.33
C ILE A 290 -2.83 14.61 22.07
N ALA A 291 -2.12 15.49 21.35
CA ALA A 291 -1.24 16.47 21.96
C ALA A 291 -1.98 17.49 22.83
N LEU A 292 -3.24 17.82 22.52
CA LEU A 292 -4.05 18.78 23.26
C LEU A 292 -4.61 18.24 24.60
N ILE A 293 -4.77 16.92 24.71
CA ILE A 293 -5.30 16.29 25.94
C ILE A 293 -4.21 15.94 26.95
N GLY A 294 -2.93 15.97 26.56
CA GLY A 294 -1.77 15.68 27.41
C GLY A 294 -1.10 16.95 27.88
N ASP A 295 -0.67 17.00 29.15
CA ASP A 295 0.37 17.92 29.58
C ASP A 295 1.71 17.44 28.98
N ASN A 296 2.66 18.31 28.73
CA ASN A 296 3.88 18.06 27.94
C ASN A 296 4.74 16.87 28.41
N ASP A 297 4.47 16.28 29.57
CA ASP A 297 5.22 15.15 30.15
C ASP A 297 4.46 13.82 30.19
N ASP A 298 3.20 13.73 29.72
CA ASP A 298 2.35 12.53 29.90
C ASP A 298 2.70 11.35 28.98
N GLY A 299 3.60 11.53 28.02
CA GLY A 299 4.02 10.46 27.11
C GLY A 299 2.93 9.88 26.18
N LEU A 300 1.79 10.57 26.03
CA LEU A 300 0.64 10.12 25.26
C LEU A 300 0.98 9.88 23.77
N ILE A 301 1.77 10.78 23.18
CA ILE A 301 2.24 10.67 21.80
C ILE A 301 3.15 9.46 21.64
N GLY A 302 4.00 9.17 22.62
CA GLY A 302 4.86 7.98 22.63
C GLY A 302 4.05 6.69 22.70
N SER A 303 3.07 6.62 23.61
CA SER A 303 2.15 5.47 23.73
C SER A 303 1.37 5.24 22.44
N HIS A 304 0.84 6.33 21.84
CA HIS A 304 0.18 6.26 20.53
C HIS A 304 1.11 5.75 19.45
N GLY A 305 2.36 6.25 19.38
CA GLY A 305 3.36 5.83 18.40
C GLY A 305 3.72 4.36 18.50
N LEU A 306 3.91 3.83 19.73
CA LEU A 306 4.15 2.40 19.96
C LEU A 306 2.98 1.53 19.47
N ALA A 307 1.75 1.92 19.80
CA ALA A 307 0.57 1.19 19.39
C ALA A 307 0.40 1.19 17.85
N VAL A 308 0.59 2.34 17.18
CA VAL A 308 0.56 2.45 15.71
C VAL A 308 1.65 1.61 15.06
N GLN A 309 2.83 1.49 15.65
CA GLN A 309 3.91 0.68 15.10
C GLN A 309 3.58 -0.81 15.17
N ILE A 310 2.99 -1.29 16.26
CA ILE A 310 2.50 -2.68 16.37
C ILE A 310 1.36 -2.93 15.36
N GLU A 311 0.42 -1.99 15.27
CA GLU A 311 -0.67 -2.03 14.30
C GLU A 311 -0.15 -2.14 12.86
N SER A 312 0.89 -1.40 12.50
CA SER A 312 1.45 -1.37 11.15
C SER A 312 1.94 -2.73 10.66
N ILE A 313 2.41 -3.59 11.55
CA ILE A 313 2.81 -4.96 11.21
C ILE A 313 1.58 -5.82 10.93
N SER A 314 0.51 -5.61 11.69
CA SER A 314 -0.69 -6.44 11.62
C SER A 314 -1.48 -6.27 10.32
N PHE A 315 -1.47 -5.11 9.68
CA PHE A 315 -2.23 -4.89 8.46
C PHE A 315 -1.56 -5.41 7.17
N MET A 316 -0.29 -5.82 7.21
CA MET A 316 0.43 -6.29 6.04
C MET A 316 -0.23 -7.47 5.31
N PRO A 317 -0.72 -8.53 5.98
CA PRO A 317 -1.44 -9.60 5.32
C PRO A 317 -2.73 -9.14 4.66
N GLY A 318 -3.48 -8.24 5.30
CA GLY A 318 -4.69 -7.64 4.74
C GLY A 318 -4.42 -6.86 3.46
N PHE A 319 -3.32 -6.08 3.43
CA PHE A 319 -2.89 -5.35 2.25
C PHE A 319 -2.50 -6.31 1.10
N ALA A 320 -1.78 -7.39 1.39
CA ALA A 320 -1.39 -8.37 0.40
C ALA A 320 -2.61 -9.09 -0.23
N ILE A 321 -3.57 -9.50 0.58
CA ILE A 321 -4.82 -10.11 0.10
C ILE A 321 -5.69 -9.07 -0.64
N GLY A 322 -5.69 -7.81 -0.20
CA GLY A 322 -6.35 -6.70 -0.88
C GLY A 322 -5.79 -6.45 -2.28
N THR A 323 -4.46 -6.55 -2.48
CA THR A 323 -3.85 -6.45 -3.82
C THR A 323 -4.27 -7.59 -4.73
N ALA A 324 -4.40 -8.81 -4.20
CA ALA A 324 -4.96 -9.95 -4.94
C ALA A 324 -6.42 -9.69 -5.34
N ALA A 325 -7.25 -9.18 -4.41
CA ALA A 325 -8.63 -8.82 -4.68
C ALA A 325 -8.76 -7.74 -5.77
N ALA A 326 -7.87 -6.73 -5.76
CA ALA A 326 -7.82 -5.69 -6.79
C ALA A 326 -7.53 -6.27 -8.18
N THR A 327 -6.53 -7.14 -8.28
CA THR A 327 -6.16 -7.80 -9.54
C THR A 327 -7.28 -8.68 -10.07
N LEU A 328 -7.83 -9.57 -9.22
CA LEU A 328 -8.91 -10.49 -9.61
C LEU A 328 -10.19 -9.74 -9.99
N ALA A 329 -10.58 -8.72 -9.21
CA ALA A 329 -11.74 -7.89 -9.55
C ALA A 329 -11.56 -7.25 -10.94
N GLY A 330 -10.40 -6.64 -11.22
CA GLY A 330 -10.10 -6.04 -12.52
C GLY A 330 -10.13 -7.05 -13.65
N GLN A 331 -9.48 -8.20 -13.51
CA GLN A 331 -9.39 -9.22 -14.55
C GLN A 331 -10.75 -9.88 -14.83
N TYR A 332 -11.51 -10.30 -13.82
CA TYR A 332 -12.83 -10.89 -14.03
C TYR A 332 -13.83 -9.90 -14.62
N LEU A 333 -13.77 -8.62 -14.19
CA LEU A 333 -14.59 -7.58 -14.84
C LEU A 333 -14.16 -7.31 -16.29
N GLY A 334 -12.87 -7.37 -16.57
CA GLY A 334 -12.34 -7.30 -17.94
C GLY A 334 -12.83 -8.45 -18.80
N ALA A 335 -12.88 -9.66 -18.27
CA ALA A 335 -13.43 -10.86 -18.91
C ALA A 335 -14.98 -10.85 -19.01
N GLY A 336 -15.65 -9.78 -18.58
CA GLY A 336 -17.11 -9.62 -18.66
C GLY A 336 -17.89 -10.34 -17.56
N SER A 337 -17.23 -10.98 -16.59
CA SER A 337 -17.91 -11.76 -15.55
C SER A 337 -17.99 -11.01 -14.21
N LYS A 338 -19.09 -10.29 -14.01
CA LYS A 338 -19.37 -9.63 -12.70
C LYS A 338 -19.54 -10.64 -11.58
N GLU A 339 -20.14 -11.79 -11.86
CA GLU A 339 -20.36 -12.84 -10.86
C GLU A 339 -19.05 -13.42 -10.32
N MET A 340 -18.10 -13.72 -11.22
CA MET A 340 -16.79 -14.21 -10.80
C MET A 340 -15.96 -13.13 -10.10
N ALA A 341 -16.08 -11.87 -10.52
CA ALA A 341 -15.45 -10.75 -9.80
C ALA A 341 -15.96 -10.63 -8.37
N GLU A 342 -17.26 -10.67 -8.17
CA GLU A 342 -17.88 -10.63 -6.84
C GLU A 342 -17.48 -11.84 -6.00
N LYS A 343 -17.50 -13.05 -6.56
CA LYS A 343 -17.09 -14.28 -5.90
C LYS A 343 -15.61 -14.21 -5.48
N ALA A 344 -14.72 -13.70 -6.34
CA ALA A 344 -13.31 -13.55 -6.05
C ALA A 344 -13.08 -12.55 -4.90
N VAL A 345 -13.74 -11.40 -4.94
CA VAL A 345 -13.66 -10.40 -3.85
C VAL A 345 -14.18 -10.96 -2.53
N ARG A 346 -15.32 -11.65 -2.53
CA ARG A 346 -15.87 -12.30 -1.33
C ARG A 346 -14.92 -13.36 -0.77
N THR A 347 -14.26 -14.14 -1.63
CA THR A 347 -13.32 -15.17 -1.17
C THR A 347 -12.07 -14.52 -0.59
N CYS A 348 -11.50 -13.49 -1.23
CA CYS A 348 -10.40 -12.70 -0.67
C CYS A 348 -10.78 -12.10 0.69
N TRP A 349 -11.97 -11.52 0.79
CA TRP A 349 -12.47 -10.96 2.04
C TRP A 349 -12.56 -12.01 3.18
N ARG A 350 -13.10 -13.19 2.90
CA ARG A 350 -13.17 -14.28 3.90
C ARG A 350 -11.78 -14.72 4.35
N VAL A 351 -10.85 -14.88 3.42
CA VAL A 351 -9.45 -15.23 3.73
C VAL A 351 -8.80 -14.15 4.59
N ALA A 352 -8.94 -12.87 4.20
CA ALA A 352 -8.40 -11.74 4.97
C ALA A 352 -9.03 -11.65 6.36
N LEU A 353 -10.35 -11.87 6.46
CA LEU A 353 -11.07 -11.86 7.73
C LEU A 353 -10.50 -12.91 8.69
N VAL A 354 -10.30 -14.14 8.22
CA VAL A 354 -9.73 -15.23 9.05
C VAL A 354 -8.30 -14.90 9.47
N VAL A 355 -7.45 -14.52 8.51
CA VAL A 355 -6.04 -14.24 8.79
C VAL A 355 -5.86 -13.06 9.75
N MET A 356 -6.57 -11.95 9.51
CA MET A 356 -6.44 -10.77 10.37
C MET A 356 -7.15 -10.93 11.71
N SER A 357 -8.23 -11.73 11.81
CA SER A 357 -8.82 -12.07 13.11
C SER A 357 -7.86 -12.92 13.95
N PHE A 358 -7.16 -13.88 13.32
CA PHE A 358 -6.11 -14.65 14.00
C PHE A 358 -4.95 -13.75 14.44
N MET A 359 -4.50 -12.82 13.59
CA MET A 359 -3.49 -11.83 13.95
C MET A 359 -3.96 -10.96 15.11
N GLY A 360 -5.21 -10.49 15.07
CA GLY A 360 -5.80 -9.70 16.16
C GLY A 360 -5.81 -10.47 17.48
N LEU A 361 -6.21 -11.75 17.46
CA LEU A 361 -6.16 -12.60 18.65
C LEU A 361 -4.71 -12.78 19.16
N ALA A 362 -3.76 -13.02 18.26
CA ALA A 362 -2.35 -13.15 18.63
C ALA A 362 -1.81 -11.87 19.26
N ILE A 363 -2.10 -10.70 18.68
CA ILE A 363 -1.73 -9.38 19.23
C ILE A 363 -2.38 -9.15 20.59
N PHE A 364 -3.68 -9.47 20.74
CA PHE A 364 -4.38 -9.31 22.02
C PHE A 364 -3.74 -10.14 23.12
N LEU A 365 -3.41 -11.41 22.84
CA LEU A 365 -2.80 -12.33 23.82
C LEU A 365 -1.32 -11.99 24.13
N SER A 366 -0.64 -11.29 23.23
CA SER A 366 0.78 -10.95 23.38
C SER A 366 1.02 -9.44 23.54
N ALA A 367 -0.01 -8.63 23.83
CA ALA A 367 0.10 -7.18 23.89
C ALA A 367 1.21 -6.70 24.83
N ASP A 368 1.25 -7.23 26.07
CA ASP A 368 2.29 -6.91 27.04
C ASP A 368 3.70 -7.25 26.53
N LEU A 369 3.86 -8.45 25.97
CA LEU A 369 5.17 -8.89 25.43
C LEU A 369 5.60 -8.01 24.27
N LEU A 370 4.70 -7.67 23.34
CA LEU A 370 5.01 -6.83 22.18
C LEU A 370 5.46 -5.43 22.61
N VAL A 371 4.76 -4.85 23.58
CA VAL A 371 5.12 -3.53 24.12
C VAL A 371 6.43 -3.59 24.87
N GLN A 372 6.69 -4.62 25.71
CA GLN A 372 7.95 -4.80 26.42
C GLN A 372 9.14 -4.95 25.49
N VAL A 373 8.98 -5.70 24.38
CA VAL A 373 10.06 -5.85 23.37
C VAL A 373 10.37 -4.51 22.70
N MET A 374 9.39 -3.66 22.47
CA MET A 374 9.56 -2.37 21.79
C MET A 374 9.94 -1.22 22.73
N SER A 375 9.58 -1.32 24.01
CA SER A 375 9.90 -0.36 25.06
C SER A 375 10.40 -1.07 26.33
N PRO A 376 11.66 -1.59 26.31
CA PRO A 376 12.21 -2.37 27.41
C PRO A 376 12.33 -1.61 28.75
N GLY A 377 12.30 -0.27 28.68
CA GLY A 377 12.35 0.60 29.87
C GLY A 377 11.05 0.61 30.69
N GLY A 378 9.95 0.09 30.16
CA GLY A 378 8.64 0.10 30.82
C GLY A 378 8.12 1.52 31.10
N GLY A 379 7.31 1.65 32.17
CA GLY A 379 6.76 2.92 32.65
C GLY A 379 5.34 3.22 32.12
N ALA A 380 4.76 4.33 32.57
CA ALA A 380 3.37 4.70 32.27
C ALA A 380 3.02 4.72 30.77
N GLN A 381 4.00 5.08 29.92
CA GLN A 381 3.82 5.05 28.45
C GLN A 381 3.62 3.63 27.92
N ALA A 382 4.37 2.66 28.42
CA ALA A 382 4.27 1.27 28.02
C ALA A 382 2.93 0.67 28.51
N ASP A 383 2.56 0.89 29.75
CA ASP A 383 1.30 0.40 30.31
C ASP A 383 0.08 0.92 29.54
N MET A 384 0.12 2.21 29.17
CA MET A 384 -0.91 2.83 28.34
C MET A 384 -0.93 2.23 26.92
N ALA A 385 0.25 2.03 26.31
CA ALA A 385 0.36 1.44 24.98
C ALA A 385 -0.24 0.03 24.91
N VAL A 386 -0.12 -0.79 25.98
CA VAL A 386 -0.75 -2.11 26.06
C VAL A 386 -2.27 -2.02 25.87
N SER A 387 -2.92 -1.10 26.57
CA SER A 387 -4.37 -0.88 26.45
C SER A 387 -4.76 -0.48 25.01
N LEU A 388 -3.98 0.38 24.36
CA LEU A 388 -4.22 0.78 22.97
C LEU A 388 -4.04 -0.38 21.99
N VAL A 389 -3.02 -1.21 22.20
CA VAL A 389 -2.76 -2.42 21.39
C VAL A 389 -3.92 -3.43 21.52
N MET A 390 -4.50 -3.58 22.70
CA MET A 390 -5.68 -4.42 22.89
C MET A 390 -6.90 -3.87 22.13
N ILE A 391 -7.11 -2.55 22.12
CA ILE A 391 -8.20 -1.92 21.34
C ILE A 391 -8.02 -2.19 19.84
N VAL A 392 -6.81 -2.01 19.31
CA VAL A 392 -6.56 -2.21 17.87
C VAL A 392 -6.60 -3.68 17.46
N ALA A 393 -6.29 -4.59 18.37
CA ALA A 393 -6.43 -6.03 18.15
C ALA A 393 -7.89 -6.42 17.81
N PHE A 394 -8.85 -5.80 18.50
CA PHE A 394 -10.27 -5.97 18.20
C PHE A 394 -10.67 -5.36 16.84
N ALA A 395 -9.99 -4.31 16.37
CA ALA A 395 -10.28 -3.65 15.10
C ALA A 395 -9.86 -4.48 13.87
N GLN A 396 -8.99 -5.49 14.00
CA GLN A 396 -8.37 -6.22 12.89
C GLN A 396 -9.36 -6.83 11.87
N PRO A 397 -10.46 -7.50 12.24
CA PRO A 397 -11.42 -8.01 11.27
C PRO A 397 -12.14 -6.92 10.48
N PHE A 398 -12.35 -5.75 11.07
CA PHE A 398 -12.94 -4.59 10.41
C PHE A 398 -11.95 -3.93 9.45
N PHE A 399 -10.67 -3.87 9.84
CA PHE A 399 -9.59 -3.46 8.94
C PHE A 399 -9.50 -4.37 7.71
N ALA A 400 -9.51 -5.69 7.89
CA ALA A 400 -9.53 -6.67 6.80
C ALA A 400 -10.67 -6.37 5.82
N THR A 401 -11.86 -6.14 6.37
CA THR A 401 -13.06 -5.86 5.59
C THR A 401 -12.94 -4.57 4.80
N ALA A 402 -12.64 -3.45 5.46
CA ALA A 402 -12.50 -2.16 4.81
C ALA A 402 -11.41 -2.18 3.73
N MET A 403 -10.27 -2.80 4.03
CA MET A 403 -9.11 -2.87 3.14
C MET A 403 -9.40 -3.67 1.87
N VAL A 404 -9.92 -4.91 1.99
CA VAL A 404 -10.20 -5.75 0.81
C VAL A 404 -11.29 -5.14 -0.05
N MET A 405 -12.37 -4.61 0.54
CA MET A 405 -13.44 -3.96 -0.21
C MET A 405 -12.95 -2.71 -0.95
N LYS A 406 -12.21 -1.83 -0.29
CA LYS A 406 -11.64 -0.63 -0.94
C LYS A 406 -10.68 -1.00 -2.08
N MET A 407 -9.76 -1.95 -1.83
CA MET A 407 -8.76 -2.33 -2.83
C MET A 407 -9.38 -3.02 -4.03
N SER A 408 -10.39 -3.86 -3.85
CA SER A 408 -11.13 -4.47 -4.96
C SER A 408 -11.81 -3.43 -5.85
N MET A 409 -12.46 -2.43 -5.23
CA MET A 409 -13.10 -1.32 -5.96
C MET A 409 -12.07 -0.45 -6.70
N ARG A 410 -10.88 -0.23 -6.12
CA ARG A 410 -9.78 0.48 -6.79
C ARG A 410 -9.28 -0.31 -7.99
N GLY A 411 -9.11 -1.62 -7.87
CA GLY A 411 -8.74 -2.52 -8.97
C GLY A 411 -9.78 -2.56 -10.10
N ALA A 412 -11.05 -2.33 -9.76
CA ALA A 412 -12.14 -2.15 -10.73
C ALA A 412 -12.18 -0.76 -11.38
N GLY A 413 -11.35 0.21 -10.92
CA GLY A 413 -11.36 1.60 -11.39
C GLY A 413 -12.36 2.52 -10.67
N ALA A 414 -13.04 2.03 -9.63
CA ALA A 414 -14.07 2.79 -8.89
C ALA A 414 -13.49 3.66 -7.76
N THR A 415 -12.31 4.27 -7.95
CA THR A 415 -11.59 5.06 -6.94
C THR A 415 -12.36 6.27 -6.44
N GLY A 416 -13.16 6.91 -7.31
CA GLY A 416 -14.02 8.02 -6.88
C GLY A 416 -15.10 7.61 -5.86
N ILE A 417 -15.64 6.39 -5.98
CA ILE A 417 -16.58 5.83 -5.00
C ILE A 417 -15.86 5.63 -3.66
N VAL A 418 -14.66 5.04 -3.71
CA VAL A 418 -13.86 4.80 -2.50
C VAL A 418 -13.51 6.11 -1.81
N MET A 419 -13.02 7.09 -2.55
CA MET A 419 -12.71 8.43 -2.03
C MET A 419 -13.92 9.07 -1.34
N PHE A 420 -15.08 9.10 -1.99
CA PHE A 420 -16.27 9.75 -1.45
C PHE A 420 -16.70 9.16 -0.11
N TYR A 421 -16.85 7.82 -0.04
CA TYR A 421 -17.30 7.18 1.19
C TYR A 421 -16.22 7.19 2.29
N SER A 422 -14.93 7.09 1.93
CA SER A 422 -13.84 7.25 2.89
C SER A 422 -13.86 8.64 3.52
N PHE A 423 -13.99 9.71 2.73
CA PHE A 423 -14.08 11.07 3.26
C PHE A 423 -15.33 11.29 4.12
N ALA A 424 -16.49 10.80 3.68
CA ALA A 424 -17.73 10.96 4.43
C ALA A 424 -17.60 10.36 5.84
N THR A 425 -17.08 9.14 5.95
CA THR A 425 -16.89 8.47 7.25
C THR A 425 -15.83 9.15 8.10
N MET A 426 -14.66 9.45 7.53
CA MET A 426 -13.55 10.09 8.25
C MET A 426 -13.92 11.48 8.78
N LEU A 427 -14.58 12.33 7.98
CA LEU A 427 -14.95 13.67 8.41
C LEU A 427 -16.02 13.64 9.49
N LEU A 428 -17.03 12.77 9.35
CA LEU A 428 -18.14 12.70 10.31
C LEU A 428 -17.69 12.06 11.64
N PHE A 429 -17.01 10.92 11.58
CA PHE A 429 -16.70 10.14 12.78
C PHE A 429 -15.30 10.46 13.31
N ARG A 430 -14.28 10.39 12.50
CA ARG A 430 -12.91 10.58 12.98
C ARG A 430 -12.59 12.06 13.31
N VAL A 431 -13.02 13.01 12.47
CA VAL A 431 -12.83 14.44 12.75
C VAL A 431 -13.93 14.99 13.64
N GLY A 432 -15.20 14.83 13.24
CA GLY A 432 -16.34 15.46 13.93
C GLY A 432 -16.52 14.96 15.36
N LEU A 433 -16.57 13.62 15.53
CA LEU A 433 -16.76 13.02 16.86
C LEU A 433 -15.54 13.25 17.75
N LEU A 434 -14.33 13.16 17.20
CA LEU A 434 -13.09 13.42 17.95
C LEU A 434 -13.05 14.87 18.47
N THR A 435 -13.37 15.84 17.59
CA THR A 435 -13.43 17.27 17.99
C THR A 435 -14.45 17.50 19.10
N LEU A 436 -15.62 16.87 18.96
CA LEU A 436 -16.69 17.01 19.95
C LEU A 436 -16.26 16.46 21.31
N LEU A 437 -15.69 15.26 21.35
CA LEU A 437 -15.35 14.59 22.59
C LEU A 437 -14.13 15.23 23.29
N VAL A 438 -13.11 15.61 22.54
CA VAL A 438 -11.94 16.28 23.11
C VAL A 438 -12.29 17.66 23.68
N ASN A 439 -13.06 18.49 22.93
CA ASN A 439 -13.31 19.88 23.33
C ASN A 439 -14.41 20.02 24.38
N HIS A 440 -15.35 19.07 24.49
CA HIS A 440 -16.52 19.25 25.34
C HIS A 440 -16.67 18.20 26.44
N TYR A 441 -16.01 17.03 26.31
CA TYR A 441 -16.22 15.91 27.24
C TYR A 441 -14.95 15.42 27.92
N GLY A 442 -13.79 16.05 27.68
CA GLY A 442 -12.53 15.70 28.35
C GLY A 442 -12.08 14.27 28.01
N ALA A 443 -12.08 13.93 26.70
CA ALA A 443 -11.68 12.62 26.22
C ALA A 443 -10.24 12.29 26.60
N ASP A 444 -9.99 11.06 27.06
CA ASP A 444 -8.67 10.48 27.27
C ASP A 444 -8.14 9.79 26.00
N LEU A 445 -6.89 9.31 26.05
CA LEU A 445 -6.25 8.64 24.91
C LEU A 445 -6.96 7.35 24.50
N GLN A 446 -7.49 6.58 25.45
CA GLN A 446 -8.23 5.34 25.17
C GLN A 446 -9.53 5.67 24.43
N MET A 447 -10.25 6.71 24.84
CA MET A 447 -11.47 7.17 24.17
C MET A 447 -11.19 7.60 22.71
N ILE A 448 -10.06 8.27 22.45
CA ILE A 448 -9.63 8.60 21.09
C ILE A 448 -9.43 7.31 20.24
N TRP A 449 -8.82 6.28 20.81
CA TRP A 449 -8.63 5.02 20.10
C TRP A 449 -9.94 4.24 19.89
N TYR A 450 -10.90 4.34 20.79
CA TYR A 450 -12.25 3.83 20.56
C TYR A 450 -12.94 4.55 19.40
N ILE A 451 -12.74 5.87 19.24
CA ILE A 451 -13.26 6.62 18.10
C ILE A 451 -12.60 6.14 16.79
N PHE A 452 -11.27 5.93 16.79
CA PHE A 452 -10.56 5.41 15.62
C PHE A 452 -11.07 4.01 15.23
N THR A 453 -11.29 3.15 16.22
CA THR A 453 -11.88 1.82 16.02
C THR A 453 -13.31 1.91 15.49
N LEU A 454 -14.13 2.79 16.04
CA LEU A 454 -15.51 3.01 15.59
C LEU A 454 -15.55 3.48 14.13
N ASP A 455 -14.68 4.41 13.73
CA ASP A 455 -14.55 4.85 12.33
C ASP A 455 -14.25 3.67 11.40
N ILE A 456 -13.34 2.77 11.79
CA ILE A 456 -13.00 1.57 11.01
C ILE A 456 -14.20 0.61 10.90
N VAL A 457 -14.94 0.39 11.98
CA VAL A 457 -16.16 -0.44 12.01
C VAL A 457 -17.22 0.13 11.05
N ILE A 458 -17.41 1.44 11.08
CA ILE A 458 -18.35 2.14 10.20
C ILE A 458 -17.88 2.06 8.75
N GLN A 459 -16.59 2.31 8.47
CA GLN A 459 -16.03 2.16 7.13
C GLN A 459 -16.24 0.74 6.61
N ALA A 460 -15.93 -0.29 7.40
CA ALA A 460 -16.16 -1.68 7.02
C ALA A 460 -17.63 -1.93 6.64
N SER A 461 -18.56 -1.46 7.45
CA SER A 461 -19.99 -1.59 7.21
C SER A 461 -20.46 -0.88 5.94
N VAL A 462 -19.98 0.37 5.74
CA VAL A 462 -20.29 1.16 4.55
C VAL A 462 -19.73 0.49 3.29
N PHE A 463 -18.49 -0.01 3.32
CA PHE A 463 -17.90 -0.63 2.14
C PHE A 463 -18.48 -2.01 1.83
N ILE A 464 -18.95 -2.78 2.82
CA ILE A 464 -19.79 -3.97 2.59
C ILE A 464 -21.08 -3.56 1.86
N TRP A 465 -21.79 -2.56 2.36
CA TRP A 465 -23.01 -2.09 1.73
C TRP A 465 -22.79 -1.57 0.30
N VAL A 466 -21.71 -0.79 0.05
CA VAL A 466 -21.33 -0.36 -1.29
C VAL A 466 -21.01 -1.55 -2.20
N HIS A 467 -20.33 -2.57 -1.67
CA HIS A 467 -20.00 -3.78 -2.40
C HIS A 467 -21.26 -4.50 -2.88
N TYR A 468 -22.24 -4.74 -2.00
CA TYR A 468 -23.49 -5.42 -2.34
C TYR A 468 -24.41 -4.59 -3.26
N ARG A 469 -24.28 -3.26 -3.29
CA ARG A 469 -24.98 -2.44 -4.29
C ARG A 469 -24.48 -2.62 -5.73
N GLY A 470 -23.29 -3.18 -5.92
CA GLY A 470 -22.76 -3.57 -7.22
C GLY A 470 -22.32 -2.44 -8.16
N LYS A 471 -22.64 -1.16 -7.87
CA LYS A 471 -22.35 -0.01 -8.75
C LYS A 471 -20.85 0.19 -9.06
N TRP A 472 -19.97 -0.36 -8.25
CA TRP A 472 -18.52 -0.30 -8.47
C TRP A 472 -18.07 -1.17 -9.65
N MET A 473 -18.85 -2.20 -10.02
CA MET A 473 -18.59 -3.10 -11.14
C MET A 473 -18.92 -2.47 -12.50
N ASP A 474 -19.78 -1.44 -12.51
CA ASP A 474 -20.25 -0.77 -13.76
C ASP A 474 -19.29 0.33 -14.22
N LYS A 475 -18.22 0.62 -13.46
CA LYS A 475 -17.27 1.67 -13.83
C LYS A 475 -16.38 1.21 -14.98
N GLU A 476 -16.26 2.04 -15.99
CA GLU A 476 -15.30 1.90 -17.08
C GLU A 476 -13.96 2.55 -16.70
N VAL A 477 -12.85 1.95 -17.16
CA VAL A 477 -11.47 2.42 -16.89
C VAL A 477 -10.82 2.84 -18.19
#